data_f52428af4c01bcba3f73e67881a10673
#
_entry.id   f52428af4c01bcba3f73e67881a10673
#
_cell.length_a   1.000
_cell.length_b   1.000
_cell.length_c   1.000
_cell.angle_alpha   90.00
_cell.angle_beta   90.00
_cell.angle_gamma   90.00
#
_symmetry.space_group_name_H-M   'P 1'
#
loop_
_entity.id
_entity.type
_entity.pdbx_description
1 polymer ?
#
loop_
_entity_poly.entity_id
_entity_poly.type
_entity_poly.pdbx_seq_one_letter_code
_entity_poly.pdbx_strand_id
1 'polypeptide(L)'
;LFALAIGLAIYFAPFIWSSKTNPASYNSSGLALVWQENIQRFFSPLDHKNPIYTYIHSVPILILPWVPLFVVALIAGVKYFARLDMNARWLIKVIVLIFVFFTFSSSRRSYYILPVIPFCALLTAVILTRMKEFSPSCIIPAGFNIQKWILFGAAALELIVSLVFLIVPPRNAGVSLVGICLVGILVALAAIAAAIVTSRAAHRLALQPEEKAFLPLAAVAFIVMGGFFCVQQNALEGYRYEHQFIAGIQSATAWIQPDRIALLQKGEVDAKMVFYLGKGSPVTLLRYKDKDKDVDKQSGDKRAIMSFLQSDRLGVLIAQKRYVAALPAECSHLLPATPAFEEKSLPFESEQSRQERWGGWLLNSQNTTPGIGDKTTNEK
;
A
#
# COMPACT_ATOMS: atom_id res chain seq x y z
N LEU A 1 14.02 -14.72 -28.08
CA LEU A 1 14.73 -13.47 -28.42
C LEU A 1 13.77 -12.42 -28.99
N PHE A 2 12.93 -12.76 -29.99
CA PHE A 2 12.00 -11.84 -30.64
C PHE A 2 10.99 -11.21 -29.64
N ALA A 3 10.34 -12.01 -28.78
CA ALA A 3 9.42 -11.52 -27.76
C ALA A 3 10.13 -10.59 -26.76
N LEU A 4 11.37 -10.89 -26.38
CA LEU A 4 12.17 -10.03 -25.51
C LEU A 4 12.48 -8.69 -26.18
N ALA A 5 12.85 -8.70 -27.44
CA ALA A 5 13.12 -7.47 -28.22
C ALA A 5 11.88 -6.57 -28.31
N ILE A 6 10.71 -7.15 -28.59
CA ILE A 6 9.44 -6.41 -28.62
C ILE A 6 9.12 -5.85 -27.23
N GLY A 7 9.24 -6.67 -26.17
CA GLY A 7 8.99 -6.22 -24.80
C GLY A 7 9.90 -5.05 -24.39
N LEU A 8 11.18 -5.14 -24.70
CA LEU A 8 12.12 -4.05 -24.46
C LEU A 8 11.80 -2.79 -25.28
N ALA A 9 11.43 -2.95 -26.55
CA ALA A 9 11.04 -1.83 -27.40
C ALA A 9 9.81 -1.10 -26.85
N ILE A 10 8.76 -1.83 -26.45
CA ILE A 10 7.56 -1.27 -25.85
C ILE A 10 7.89 -0.58 -24.52
N TYR A 11 8.74 -1.19 -23.69
CA TYR A 11 9.14 -0.63 -22.40
C TYR A 11 9.94 0.67 -22.58
N PHE A 12 10.92 0.71 -23.48
CA PHE A 12 11.80 1.88 -23.63
C PHE A 12 11.21 3.01 -24.47
N ALA A 13 10.26 2.73 -25.37
CA ALA A 13 9.72 3.72 -26.29
C ALA A 13 9.19 5.00 -25.59
N PRO A 14 8.39 4.94 -24.52
CA PRO A 14 7.89 6.14 -23.82
C PRO A 14 9.04 6.97 -23.22
N PHE A 15 10.07 6.31 -22.67
CA PHE A 15 11.20 7.00 -22.06
C PHE A 15 12.12 7.66 -23.08
N ILE A 16 12.32 7.02 -24.24
CA ILE A 16 13.04 7.61 -25.37
C ILE A 16 12.28 8.82 -25.93
N TRP A 17 10.96 8.68 -26.07
CA TRP A 17 10.10 9.79 -26.51
C TRP A 17 10.17 10.97 -25.55
N SER A 18 9.99 10.72 -24.25
CA SER A 18 10.08 11.73 -23.18
C SER A 18 11.44 12.44 -23.16
N SER A 19 12.54 11.70 -23.42
CA SER A 19 13.89 12.30 -23.49
C SER A 19 14.05 13.28 -24.64
N LYS A 20 13.30 13.08 -25.74
CA LYS A 20 13.37 13.95 -26.92
C LYS A 20 12.45 15.16 -26.83
N THR A 21 11.28 14.99 -26.21
CA THR A 21 10.24 16.04 -26.22
C THR A 21 10.30 16.98 -25.02
N ASN A 22 10.90 16.58 -23.89
CA ASN A 22 10.96 17.37 -22.67
C ASN A 22 12.36 17.38 -22.01
N PRO A 23 13.38 17.91 -22.66
CA PRO A 23 14.74 17.87 -22.11
C PRO A 23 14.98 18.78 -20.90
N ALA A 24 14.12 19.77 -20.61
CA ALA A 24 14.41 20.83 -19.66
C ALA A 24 13.50 20.89 -18.41
N SER A 25 12.35 20.19 -18.38
CA SER A 25 11.37 20.36 -17.31
C SER A 25 11.64 19.56 -16.03
N TYR A 26 12.40 18.48 -16.15
CA TYR A 26 12.82 17.65 -15.03
C TYR A 26 14.34 17.49 -15.09
N ASN A 27 15.02 17.55 -13.95
CA ASN A 27 16.48 17.43 -13.82
C ASN A 27 17.07 16.12 -14.38
N SER A 28 16.28 15.24 -14.98
CA SER A 28 16.71 13.99 -15.59
C SER A 28 15.88 13.65 -16.82
N SER A 29 16.53 13.18 -17.89
CA SER A 29 15.87 12.64 -19.07
C SER A 29 15.13 11.34 -18.73
N GLY A 30 14.11 10.95 -19.51
CA GLY A 30 13.37 9.72 -19.31
C GLY A 30 14.26 8.48 -19.20
N LEU A 31 15.33 8.39 -20.04
CA LEU A 31 16.33 7.31 -19.98
C LEU A 31 17.20 7.38 -18.70
N ALA A 32 17.55 8.58 -18.23
CA ALA A 32 18.28 8.74 -16.98
C ALA A 32 17.45 8.26 -15.78
N LEU A 33 16.13 8.49 -15.80
CA LEU A 33 15.22 7.94 -14.78
C LEU A 33 15.19 6.41 -14.81
N VAL A 34 15.12 5.80 -16.01
CA VAL A 34 15.19 4.33 -16.14
C VAL A 34 16.50 3.79 -15.56
N TRP A 35 17.62 4.42 -15.84
CA TRP A 35 18.92 4.03 -15.29
C TRP A 35 18.93 4.18 -13.77
N GLN A 36 18.48 5.33 -13.26
CA GLN A 36 18.44 5.63 -11.84
C GLN A 36 17.53 4.64 -11.07
N GLU A 37 16.34 4.36 -11.58
CA GLU A 37 15.37 3.52 -10.91
C GLU A 37 15.68 2.02 -10.99
N ASN A 38 16.30 1.55 -12.07
CA ASN A 38 16.54 0.11 -12.26
C ASN A 38 17.97 -0.31 -11.95
N ILE A 39 18.97 0.50 -12.30
CA ILE A 39 20.38 0.12 -12.16
C ILE A 39 21.01 0.79 -10.93
N GLN A 40 20.94 2.11 -10.85
CA GLN A 40 21.56 2.84 -9.75
C GLN A 40 20.93 2.46 -8.40
N ARG A 41 19.60 2.35 -8.34
CA ARG A 41 18.88 1.95 -7.13
C ARG A 41 19.22 0.53 -6.68
N PHE A 42 19.58 -0.37 -7.59
CA PHE A 42 20.00 -1.73 -7.24
C PHE A 42 21.30 -1.72 -6.43
N PHE A 43 22.28 -0.91 -6.83
CA PHE A 43 23.60 -0.84 -6.19
C PHE A 43 23.71 0.22 -5.09
N SER A 44 23.02 1.36 -5.26
CA SER A 44 23.07 2.50 -4.36
C SER A 44 21.65 2.96 -4.05
N PRO A 45 21.09 2.56 -2.88
CA PRO A 45 19.71 2.88 -2.56
C PRO A 45 19.55 4.37 -2.30
N LEU A 46 18.63 4.99 -2.99
CA LEU A 46 18.20 6.37 -2.73
C LEU A 46 17.33 6.42 -1.46
N ASP A 47 16.56 5.35 -1.23
CA ASP A 47 15.61 5.20 -0.13
C ASP A 47 15.52 3.72 0.31
N HIS A 48 14.86 3.44 1.44
CA HIS A 48 14.49 2.09 1.90
C HIS A 48 15.64 1.08 2.01
N LYS A 49 16.61 1.39 2.87
CA LYS A 49 17.69 0.47 3.27
C LYS A 49 17.18 -0.58 4.27
N ASN A 50 16.25 -1.43 3.85
CA ASN A 50 15.78 -2.50 4.72
C ASN A 50 16.87 -3.58 4.94
N PRO A 51 16.85 -4.30 6.09
CA PRO A 51 17.81 -5.35 6.39
C PRO A 51 17.84 -6.45 5.33
N ILE A 52 18.97 -7.18 5.26
CA ILE A 52 19.17 -8.27 4.29
C ILE A 52 18.12 -9.40 4.44
N TYR A 53 17.61 -9.59 5.65
CA TYR A 53 16.59 -10.62 5.96
C TYR A 53 15.16 -10.20 5.64
N THR A 54 14.93 -9.03 5.05
CA THR A 54 13.60 -8.50 4.72
C THR A 54 12.73 -9.51 3.98
N TYR A 55 13.29 -10.25 3.04
CA TYR A 55 12.51 -11.20 2.25
C TYR A 55 12.19 -12.52 2.97
N ILE A 56 12.90 -12.85 4.06
CA ILE A 56 12.60 -14.02 4.89
C ILE A 56 11.22 -13.90 5.52
N HIS A 57 10.83 -12.70 5.95
CA HIS A 57 9.49 -12.45 6.48
C HIS A 57 8.49 -11.99 5.41
N SER A 58 8.94 -11.32 4.34
CA SER A 58 8.05 -10.81 3.31
C SER A 58 7.43 -11.95 2.47
N VAL A 59 8.20 -12.96 2.09
CA VAL A 59 7.69 -14.10 1.31
C VAL A 59 6.56 -14.81 2.04
N PRO A 60 6.68 -15.20 3.31
CA PRO A 60 5.56 -15.77 4.06
C PRO A 60 4.31 -14.87 4.07
N ILE A 61 4.47 -13.57 4.32
CA ILE A 61 3.33 -12.63 4.34
C ILE A 61 2.62 -12.60 2.99
N LEU A 62 3.38 -12.55 1.89
CA LEU A 62 2.84 -12.49 0.53
C LEU A 62 2.18 -13.79 0.06
N ILE A 63 2.53 -14.92 0.68
CA ILE A 63 1.93 -16.24 0.38
C ILE A 63 0.74 -16.57 1.30
N LEU A 64 0.45 -15.73 2.29
CA LEU A 64 -0.72 -15.98 3.14
C LEU A 64 -1.98 -16.21 2.27
N PRO A 65 -2.85 -17.15 2.68
CA PRO A 65 -2.76 -18.01 3.88
C PRO A 65 -2.01 -19.34 3.66
N TRP A 66 -1.33 -19.54 2.54
CA TRP A 66 -0.77 -20.81 2.07
C TRP A 66 0.62 -21.15 2.62
N VAL A 67 1.14 -20.35 3.57
CA VAL A 67 2.49 -20.49 4.13
C VAL A 67 2.80 -21.91 4.62
N PRO A 68 1.95 -22.59 5.42
CA PRO A 68 2.28 -23.91 5.94
C PRO A 68 2.49 -24.95 4.84
N LEU A 69 1.64 -24.92 3.82
CA LEU A 69 1.74 -25.85 2.70
C LEU A 69 2.97 -25.58 1.85
N PHE A 70 3.31 -24.30 1.63
CA PHE A 70 4.54 -23.92 0.94
C PHE A 70 5.79 -24.34 1.72
N VAL A 71 5.84 -24.12 3.02
CA VAL A 71 6.98 -24.52 3.86
C VAL A 71 7.18 -26.05 3.82
N VAL A 72 6.09 -26.81 3.93
CA VAL A 72 6.13 -28.26 3.79
C VAL A 72 6.62 -28.69 2.41
N ALA A 73 6.12 -28.05 1.35
CA ALA A 73 6.55 -28.33 -0.01
C ALA A 73 8.04 -27.99 -0.22
N LEU A 74 8.50 -26.89 0.34
CA LEU A 74 9.91 -26.48 0.27
C LEU A 74 10.82 -27.49 1.00
N ILE A 75 10.46 -27.87 2.24
CA ILE A 75 11.21 -28.88 3.02
C ILE A 75 11.25 -30.21 2.27
N ALA A 76 10.13 -30.69 1.77
CA ALA A 76 10.04 -31.94 1.00
C ALA A 76 10.85 -31.82 -0.30
N GLY A 77 10.70 -30.70 -1.02
CA GLY A 77 11.45 -30.42 -2.25
C GLY A 77 12.95 -30.43 -2.07
N VAL A 78 13.44 -29.83 -0.99
CA VAL A 78 14.89 -29.84 -0.66
C VAL A 78 15.34 -31.24 -0.22
N LYS A 79 14.59 -31.88 0.70
CA LYS A 79 14.93 -33.21 1.22
C LYS A 79 15.00 -34.26 0.13
N TYR A 80 14.08 -34.22 -0.82
CA TYR A 80 13.98 -35.23 -1.90
C TYR A 80 14.46 -34.68 -3.24
N PHE A 81 15.28 -33.62 -3.26
CA PHE A 81 15.71 -32.94 -4.47
C PHE A 81 16.23 -33.88 -5.57
N ALA A 82 17.00 -34.93 -5.21
CA ALA A 82 17.54 -35.89 -6.16
C ALA A 82 16.46 -36.76 -6.84
N ARG A 83 15.28 -36.92 -6.20
CA ARG A 83 14.17 -37.73 -6.70
C ARG A 83 13.17 -36.90 -7.52
N LEU A 84 13.29 -35.57 -7.48
CA LEU A 84 12.44 -34.66 -8.25
C LEU A 84 12.74 -34.75 -9.74
N ASP A 85 11.70 -34.59 -10.56
CA ASP A 85 11.87 -34.38 -11.99
C ASP A 85 12.56 -33.05 -12.31
N MET A 86 12.93 -32.87 -13.57
CA MET A 86 13.66 -31.71 -14.01
C MET A 86 12.87 -30.40 -13.77
N ASN A 87 11.55 -30.42 -13.97
CA ASN A 87 10.69 -29.24 -13.81
C ASN A 87 10.60 -28.79 -12.34
N ALA A 88 10.39 -29.72 -11.41
CA ALA A 88 10.35 -29.41 -9.98
C ALA A 88 11.70 -28.90 -9.47
N ARG A 89 12.82 -29.50 -9.91
CA ARG A 89 14.16 -29.00 -9.60
C ARG A 89 14.40 -27.61 -10.18
N TRP A 90 13.89 -27.33 -11.37
CA TRP A 90 13.98 -26.01 -11.99
C TRP A 90 13.22 -24.98 -11.18
N LEU A 91 11.99 -25.27 -10.72
CA LEU A 91 11.22 -24.36 -9.86
C LEU A 91 11.99 -23.96 -8.59
N ILE A 92 12.60 -24.94 -7.91
CA ILE A 92 13.41 -24.66 -6.71
C ILE A 92 14.57 -23.73 -7.05
N LYS A 93 15.30 -24.02 -8.15
CA LYS A 93 16.42 -23.19 -8.60
C LYS A 93 15.99 -21.76 -8.92
N VAL A 94 14.85 -21.59 -9.59
CA VAL A 94 14.31 -20.25 -9.91
C VAL A 94 13.90 -19.50 -8.65
N ILE A 95 13.24 -20.15 -7.71
CA ILE A 95 12.88 -19.53 -6.41
C ILE A 95 14.15 -19.04 -5.71
N VAL A 96 15.17 -19.89 -5.60
CA VAL A 96 16.45 -19.53 -4.98
C VAL A 96 17.13 -18.37 -5.73
N LEU A 97 17.17 -18.45 -7.06
CA LEU A 97 17.80 -17.41 -7.90
C LEU A 97 17.12 -16.05 -7.69
N ILE A 98 15.78 -15.99 -7.77
CA ILE A 98 15.02 -14.74 -7.57
C ILE A 98 15.23 -14.23 -6.15
N PHE A 99 15.16 -15.10 -5.14
CA PHE A 99 15.36 -14.73 -3.74
C PHE A 99 16.75 -14.15 -3.50
N VAL A 100 17.79 -14.81 -4.01
CA VAL A 100 19.18 -14.37 -3.92
C VAL A 100 19.37 -13.05 -4.65
N PHE A 101 18.87 -12.92 -5.89
CA PHE A 101 18.97 -11.70 -6.68
C PHE A 101 18.43 -10.48 -5.94
N PHE A 102 17.20 -10.56 -5.43
CA PHE A 102 16.62 -9.43 -4.70
C PHE A 102 17.27 -9.20 -3.33
N THR A 103 17.76 -10.25 -2.67
CA THR A 103 18.48 -10.11 -1.39
C THR A 103 19.78 -9.34 -1.55
N PHE A 104 20.48 -9.49 -2.68
CA PHE A 104 21.69 -8.73 -2.98
C PHE A 104 21.44 -7.29 -3.44
N SER A 105 20.20 -6.94 -3.81
CA SER A 105 19.85 -5.55 -4.08
C SER A 105 20.05 -4.69 -2.84
N SER A 106 20.60 -3.51 -2.99
CA SER A 106 20.77 -2.54 -1.90
C SER A 106 19.45 -1.88 -1.48
N SER A 107 18.53 -1.65 -2.42
CA SER A 107 17.18 -1.14 -2.15
C SER A 107 16.21 -2.31 -2.01
N ARG A 108 15.62 -2.49 -0.81
CA ARG A 108 14.74 -3.61 -0.51
C ARG A 108 13.37 -3.10 -0.07
N ARG A 109 12.33 -3.48 -0.82
CA ARG A 109 10.94 -3.32 -0.41
C ARG A 109 10.26 -4.69 -0.40
N SER A 110 9.34 -4.91 0.53
CA SER A 110 8.66 -6.20 0.69
C SER A 110 8.02 -6.72 -0.60
N TYR A 111 7.50 -5.84 -1.44
CA TYR A 111 6.84 -6.22 -2.69
C TYR A 111 7.78 -6.45 -3.90
N TYR A 112 9.08 -6.13 -3.80
CA TYR A 112 10.01 -6.44 -4.89
C TYR A 112 10.17 -7.95 -5.11
N ILE A 113 9.93 -8.76 -4.08
CA ILE A 113 10.00 -10.21 -4.16
C ILE A 113 8.75 -10.87 -4.79
N LEU A 114 7.70 -10.10 -5.13
CA LEU A 114 6.47 -10.63 -5.75
C LEU A 114 6.70 -11.58 -6.92
N PRO A 115 7.69 -11.39 -7.81
CA PRO A 115 7.94 -12.34 -8.90
C PRO A 115 8.23 -13.78 -8.45
N VAL A 116 8.59 -14.02 -7.18
CA VAL A 116 8.82 -15.38 -6.66
C VAL A 116 7.51 -16.14 -6.38
N ILE A 117 6.41 -15.43 -6.12
CA ILE A 117 5.16 -16.01 -5.62
C ILE A 117 4.55 -17.05 -6.57
N PRO A 118 4.44 -16.82 -7.89
CA PRO A 118 3.94 -17.84 -8.82
C PRO A 118 4.76 -19.14 -8.78
N PHE A 119 6.07 -19.04 -8.65
CA PHE A 119 6.96 -20.22 -8.57
C PHE A 119 6.78 -20.96 -7.24
N CYS A 120 6.56 -20.25 -6.14
CA CYS A 120 6.23 -20.85 -4.85
C CYS A 120 4.90 -21.60 -4.92
N ALA A 121 3.87 -21.05 -5.55
CA ALA A 121 2.58 -21.69 -5.74
C ALA A 121 2.71 -22.95 -6.61
N LEU A 122 3.42 -22.87 -7.74
CA LEU A 122 3.68 -24.00 -8.62
C LEU A 122 4.46 -25.12 -7.91
N LEU A 123 5.53 -24.79 -7.18
CA LEU A 123 6.28 -25.76 -6.40
C LEU A 123 5.38 -26.45 -5.39
N THR A 124 4.56 -25.70 -4.67
CA THR A 124 3.61 -26.26 -3.69
C THR A 124 2.66 -27.22 -4.36
N ALA A 125 2.05 -26.86 -5.48
CA ALA A 125 1.14 -27.72 -6.23
C ALA A 125 1.83 -29.01 -6.71
N VAL A 126 3.02 -28.91 -7.33
CA VAL A 126 3.77 -30.06 -7.84
C VAL A 126 4.15 -31.03 -6.71
N ILE A 127 4.62 -30.51 -5.58
CA ILE A 127 5.00 -31.36 -4.44
C ILE A 127 3.77 -32.03 -3.80
N LEU A 128 2.67 -31.28 -3.62
CA LEU A 128 1.45 -31.80 -3.03
C LEU A 128 0.79 -32.87 -3.91
N THR A 129 0.81 -32.75 -5.23
CA THR A 129 0.27 -33.78 -6.14
C THR A 129 1.11 -35.05 -6.16
N ARG A 130 2.39 -34.97 -5.80
CA ARG A 130 3.32 -36.12 -5.75
C ARG A 130 3.57 -36.67 -4.35
N MET A 131 2.71 -36.33 -3.39
CA MET A 131 2.89 -36.72 -1.99
C MET A 131 3.11 -38.25 -1.79
N LYS A 132 2.49 -39.06 -2.61
CA LYS A 132 2.62 -40.55 -2.55
C LYS A 132 4.03 -41.03 -2.87
N GLU A 133 4.78 -40.30 -3.70
CA GLU A 133 6.14 -40.66 -4.09
C GLU A 133 7.15 -40.37 -2.98
N PHE A 134 6.83 -39.44 -2.08
CA PHE A 134 7.74 -38.91 -1.06
C PHE A 134 7.58 -39.58 0.32
N SER A 135 7.10 -40.80 0.40
CA SER A 135 6.95 -41.59 1.64
C SER A 135 6.15 -40.92 2.77
N PRO A 136 5.49 -41.64 3.65
CA PRO A 136 4.58 -41.08 4.65
C PRO A 136 5.32 -40.31 5.73
N SER A 137 5.84 -39.12 5.40
CA SER A 137 6.33 -38.21 6.43
C SER A 137 5.13 -37.56 7.09
N CYS A 138 5.11 -37.55 8.42
CA CYS A 138 4.11 -36.86 9.23
C CYS A 138 4.04 -35.31 8.97
N ILE A 139 4.99 -34.81 8.21
CA ILE A 139 5.13 -33.38 7.89
C ILE A 139 3.95 -32.85 7.04
N ILE A 140 3.48 -33.63 6.07
CA ILE A 140 2.41 -33.21 5.15
C ILE A 140 1.05 -33.14 5.85
N PRO A 141 0.60 -34.15 6.58
CA PRO A 141 -0.60 -34.03 7.42
C PRO A 141 -0.52 -32.90 8.43
N ALA A 142 0.65 -32.66 9.03
CA ALA A 142 0.86 -31.54 9.93
C ALA A 142 0.68 -30.19 9.20
N GLY A 143 1.20 -30.06 7.97
CA GLY A 143 1.02 -28.86 7.15
C GLY A 143 -0.47 -28.56 6.87
N PHE A 144 -1.24 -29.55 6.48
CA PHE A 144 -2.69 -29.39 6.29
C PHE A 144 -3.43 -29.04 7.57
N ASN A 145 -3.05 -29.64 8.69
CA ASN A 145 -3.66 -29.33 9.98
C ASN A 145 -3.35 -27.89 10.44
N ILE A 146 -2.11 -27.46 10.32
CA ILE A 146 -1.71 -26.08 10.61
C ILE A 146 -2.44 -25.10 9.68
N GLN A 147 -2.52 -25.40 8.39
CA GLN A 147 -3.25 -24.62 7.40
C GLN A 147 -4.73 -24.45 7.80
N LYS A 148 -5.37 -25.52 8.22
CA LYS A 148 -6.75 -25.51 8.70
C LYS A 148 -6.93 -24.55 9.88
N TRP A 149 -6.05 -24.61 10.88
CA TRP A 149 -6.13 -23.74 12.05
C TRP A 149 -5.87 -22.28 11.71
N ILE A 150 -4.96 -21.97 10.77
CA ILE A 150 -4.74 -20.62 10.27
C ILE A 150 -6.01 -20.05 9.61
N LEU A 151 -6.67 -20.84 8.78
CA LEU A 151 -7.91 -20.41 8.11
C LEU A 151 -9.07 -20.20 9.11
N PHE A 152 -9.22 -21.09 10.09
CA PHE A 152 -10.20 -20.87 11.16
C PHE A 152 -9.87 -19.65 12.01
N GLY A 153 -8.59 -19.41 12.31
CA GLY A 153 -8.14 -18.21 12.99
C GLY A 153 -8.43 -16.93 12.20
N ALA A 154 -8.21 -16.96 10.88
CA ALA A 154 -8.52 -15.85 10.00
C ALA A 154 -10.03 -15.56 9.96
N ALA A 155 -10.87 -16.58 9.85
CA ALA A 155 -12.33 -16.42 9.89
C ALA A 155 -12.81 -15.88 11.24
N ALA A 156 -12.24 -16.36 12.36
CA ALA A 156 -12.55 -15.86 13.68
C ALA A 156 -12.10 -14.39 13.86
N LEU A 157 -10.93 -14.03 13.33
CA LEU A 157 -10.44 -12.64 13.34
C LEU A 157 -11.38 -11.73 12.55
N GLU A 158 -11.88 -12.17 11.41
CA GLU A 158 -12.84 -11.43 10.59
C GLU A 158 -14.16 -11.17 11.36
N LEU A 159 -14.65 -12.15 12.10
CA LEU A 159 -15.79 -11.97 12.99
C LEU A 159 -15.52 -10.96 14.09
N ILE A 160 -14.36 -11.05 14.74
CA ILE A 160 -13.96 -10.12 15.81
C ILE A 160 -13.86 -8.70 15.26
N VAL A 161 -13.23 -8.51 14.10
CA VAL A 161 -13.10 -7.19 13.45
C VAL A 161 -14.48 -6.64 13.10
N SER A 162 -15.38 -7.47 12.59
CA SER A 162 -16.78 -7.08 12.29
C SER A 162 -17.53 -6.64 13.55
N LEU A 163 -17.34 -7.33 14.66
CA LEU A 163 -17.90 -6.95 15.98
C LEU A 163 -17.29 -5.63 16.51
N VAL A 164 -15.98 -5.44 16.36
CA VAL A 164 -15.31 -4.19 16.73
C VAL A 164 -15.86 -3.03 15.93
N PHE A 165 -16.13 -3.20 14.65
CA PHE A 165 -16.77 -2.16 13.84
C PHE A 165 -18.22 -1.86 14.25
N LEU A 166 -18.93 -2.81 14.91
CA LEU A 166 -20.22 -2.53 15.55
C LEU A 166 -20.09 -1.59 16.74
N ILE A 167 -19.04 -1.78 17.54
CA ILE A 167 -18.84 -1.01 18.78
C ILE A 167 -18.20 0.36 18.48
N VAL A 168 -17.25 0.39 17.54
CA VAL A 168 -16.52 1.59 17.11
C VAL A 168 -16.71 1.78 15.61
N PRO A 169 -17.88 2.33 15.22
CA PRO A 169 -18.18 2.49 13.81
C PRO A 169 -17.20 3.43 13.12
N PRO A 170 -16.73 3.09 11.92
CA PRO A 170 -16.04 4.05 11.08
C PRO A 170 -17.01 5.18 10.70
N ARG A 171 -16.76 6.37 11.22
CA ARG A 171 -17.67 7.53 11.07
C ARG A 171 -17.98 7.95 9.63
N ASN A 172 -17.25 7.41 8.67
CA ASN A 172 -17.28 7.84 7.28
C ASN A 172 -17.23 6.68 6.26
N ALA A 173 -17.44 5.44 6.72
CA ALA A 173 -17.67 4.37 5.76
C ALA A 173 -19.00 4.64 5.04
N GLY A 174 -18.98 4.80 3.73
CA GLY A 174 -20.20 4.93 2.91
C GLY A 174 -21.11 3.69 2.93
N VAL A 175 -20.75 2.71 3.74
CA VAL A 175 -21.49 1.49 4.00
C VAL A 175 -22.06 1.57 5.40
N SER A 176 -23.37 1.29 5.55
CA SER A 176 -23.99 1.28 6.88
C SER A 176 -23.28 0.27 7.78
N LEU A 177 -23.11 0.61 9.04
CA LEU A 177 -22.48 -0.22 10.07
C LEU A 177 -23.07 -1.64 10.12
N VAL A 178 -24.40 -1.70 10.05
CA VAL A 178 -25.16 -2.95 9.97
C VAL A 178 -24.74 -3.77 8.74
N GLY A 179 -24.50 -3.09 7.60
CA GLY A 179 -24.04 -3.75 6.39
C GLY A 179 -22.66 -4.42 6.56
N ILE A 180 -21.70 -3.74 7.18
CA ILE A 180 -20.35 -4.29 7.42
C ILE A 180 -20.45 -5.54 8.30
N CYS A 181 -21.24 -5.51 9.36
CA CYS A 181 -21.38 -6.64 10.26
C CYS A 181 -22.14 -7.79 9.64
N LEU A 182 -23.21 -7.51 8.93
CA LEU A 182 -23.94 -8.54 8.18
C LEU A 182 -23.03 -9.24 7.17
N VAL A 183 -22.19 -8.50 6.45
CA VAL A 183 -21.28 -9.10 5.48
C VAL A 183 -20.18 -9.91 6.19
N GLY A 184 -19.62 -9.46 7.31
CA GLY A 184 -18.65 -10.24 8.10
C GLY A 184 -19.24 -11.56 8.60
N ILE A 185 -20.48 -11.53 9.12
CA ILE A 185 -21.20 -12.74 9.54
C ILE A 185 -21.49 -13.65 8.33
N LEU A 186 -21.96 -13.08 7.22
CA LEU A 186 -22.23 -13.85 6.00
C LEU A 186 -20.97 -14.52 5.44
N VAL A 187 -19.84 -13.82 5.44
CA VAL A 187 -18.54 -14.39 5.01
C VAL A 187 -18.15 -15.56 5.89
N ALA A 188 -18.26 -15.44 7.21
CA ALA A 188 -17.94 -16.54 8.13
C ALA A 188 -18.87 -17.74 7.92
N LEU A 189 -20.18 -17.52 7.81
CA LEU A 189 -21.16 -18.57 7.53
C LEU A 189 -20.91 -19.21 6.16
N ALA A 190 -20.59 -18.41 5.14
CA ALA A 190 -20.25 -18.91 3.82
C ALA A 190 -18.95 -19.75 3.83
N ALA A 191 -17.96 -19.37 4.61
CA ALA A 191 -16.73 -20.15 4.78
C ALA A 191 -17.01 -21.53 5.42
N ILE A 192 -17.82 -21.57 6.46
CA ILE A 192 -18.25 -22.82 7.10
C ILE A 192 -19.05 -23.68 6.12
N ALA A 193 -20.02 -23.08 5.44
CA ALA A 193 -20.84 -23.79 4.46
C ALA A 193 -19.99 -24.34 3.30
N ALA A 194 -19.04 -23.56 2.78
CA ALA A 194 -18.12 -23.99 1.74
C ALA A 194 -17.26 -25.17 2.22
N ALA A 195 -16.73 -25.13 3.44
CA ALA A 195 -15.97 -26.25 4.01
C ALA A 195 -16.81 -27.54 4.08
N ILE A 196 -18.06 -27.44 4.52
CA ILE A 196 -18.98 -28.60 4.62
C ILE A 196 -19.34 -29.10 3.22
N VAL A 197 -19.74 -28.24 2.32
CA VAL A 197 -20.22 -28.62 0.97
C VAL A 197 -19.06 -29.23 0.17
N THR A 198 -17.89 -28.61 0.15
CA THR A 198 -16.73 -29.10 -0.59
C THR A 198 -16.18 -30.39 -0.01
N SER A 199 -16.20 -30.56 1.33
CA SER A 199 -15.84 -31.83 1.97
C SER A 199 -16.79 -32.96 1.55
N ARG A 200 -18.11 -32.72 1.54
CA ARG A 200 -19.10 -33.70 1.08
C ARG A 200 -18.95 -34.02 -0.40
N ALA A 201 -18.73 -32.99 -1.23
CA ALA A 201 -18.51 -33.18 -2.66
C ALA A 201 -17.23 -33.96 -2.93
N ALA A 202 -16.15 -33.70 -2.23
CA ALA A 202 -14.89 -34.43 -2.33
C ALA A 202 -15.08 -35.96 -2.00
N HIS A 203 -15.90 -36.25 -0.99
CA HIS A 203 -16.24 -37.64 -0.69
C HIS A 203 -17.06 -38.34 -1.79
N ARG A 204 -18.06 -37.64 -2.34
CA ARG A 204 -18.93 -38.17 -3.42
C ARG A 204 -18.16 -38.40 -4.73
N LEU A 205 -17.21 -37.51 -5.06
CA LEU A 205 -16.40 -37.58 -6.27
C LEU A 205 -15.25 -38.59 -6.15
N ALA A 206 -15.17 -39.34 -5.03
CA ALA A 206 -14.11 -40.32 -4.77
C ALA A 206 -12.68 -39.75 -5.01
N LEU A 207 -12.50 -38.48 -4.72
CA LEU A 207 -11.20 -37.81 -4.86
C LEU A 207 -10.12 -38.45 -3.98
N GLN A 208 -8.88 -38.27 -4.36
CA GLN A 208 -7.75 -38.72 -3.56
C GLN A 208 -7.74 -38.03 -2.19
N PRO A 209 -7.18 -38.67 -1.13
CA PRO A 209 -7.17 -38.06 0.22
C PRO A 209 -6.62 -36.61 0.27
N GLU A 210 -5.61 -36.33 -0.54
CA GLU A 210 -4.99 -35.03 -0.63
C GLU A 210 -5.93 -33.97 -1.21
N GLU A 211 -6.65 -34.32 -2.28
CA GLU A 211 -7.65 -33.44 -2.91
C GLU A 211 -8.84 -33.20 -1.98
N LYS A 212 -9.26 -34.25 -1.24
CA LYS A 212 -10.31 -34.11 -0.20
C LYS A 212 -9.91 -33.13 0.91
N ALA A 213 -8.64 -33.10 1.28
CA ALA A 213 -8.14 -32.16 2.28
C ALA A 213 -7.97 -30.74 1.71
N PHE A 214 -7.47 -30.60 0.48
CA PHE A 214 -7.15 -29.33 -0.12
C PHE A 214 -8.39 -28.55 -0.57
N LEU A 215 -9.39 -29.18 -1.15
CA LEU A 215 -10.56 -28.53 -1.71
C LEU A 215 -11.35 -27.67 -0.70
N PRO A 216 -11.69 -28.17 0.51
CA PRO A 216 -12.33 -27.33 1.54
C PRO A 216 -11.46 -26.18 2.01
N LEU A 217 -10.15 -26.39 2.16
CA LEU A 217 -9.23 -25.33 2.56
C LEU A 217 -9.15 -24.22 1.52
N ALA A 218 -9.09 -24.58 0.24
CA ALA A 218 -9.08 -23.62 -0.86
C ALA A 218 -10.38 -22.79 -0.88
N ALA A 219 -11.53 -23.42 -0.73
CA ALA A 219 -12.82 -22.73 -0.71
C ALA A 219 -12.92 -21.74 0.45
N VAL A 220 -12.53 -22.15 1.66
CA VAL A 220 -12.52 -21.28 2.85
C VAL A 220 -11.54 -20.12 2.66
N ALA A 221 -10.32 -20.39 2.17
CA ALA A 221 -9.32 -19.34 1.92
C ALA A 221 -9.84 -18.29 0.94
N PHE A 222 -10.49 -18.72 -0.14
CA PHE A 222 -11.03 -17.82 -1.16
C PHE A 222 -12.13 -16.90 -0.58
N ILE A 223 -13.02 -17.45 0.23
CA ILE A 223 -14.12 -16.71 0.86
C ILE A 223 -13.58 -15.73 1.89
N VAL A 224 -12.67 -16.17 2.78
CA VAL A 224 -12.08 -15.29 3.82
C VAL A 224 -11.27 -14.16 3.17
N MET A 225 -10.45 -14.45 2.17
CA MET A 225 -9.72 -13.40 1.46
C MET A 225 -10.66 -12.44 0.70
N GLY A 226 -11.68 -12.98 0.05
CA GLY A 226 -12.71 -12.16 -0.61
C GLY A 226 -13.41 -11.23 0.39
N GLY A 227 -13.81 -11.75 1.55
CA GLY A 227 -14.39 -10.96 2.64
C GLY A 227 -13.44 -9.86 3.13
N PHE A 228 -12.18 -10.20 3.36
CA PHE A 228 -11.18 -9.22 3.77
C PHE A 228 -11.05 -8.06 2.75
N PHE A 229 -10.87 -8.38 1.48
CA PHE A 229 -10.69 -7.33 0.46
C PHE A 229 -11.97 -6.55 0.17
N CYS A 230 -13.12 -7.21 0.12
CA CYS A 230 -14.38 -6.54 -0.24
C CYS A 230 -15.00 -5.76 0.91
N VAL A 231 -14.76 -6.17 2.16
CA VAL A 231 -15.42 -5.59 3.34
C VAL A 231 -14.46 -4.83 4.23
N GLN A 232 -13.48 -5.52 4.78
CA GLN A 232 -12.59 -4.93 5.78
C GLN A 232 -11.68 -3.86 5.20
N GLN A 233 -11.18 -4.05 3.99
CA GLN A 233 -10.37 -3.04 3.31
C GLN A 233 -11.17 -1.76 3.07
N ASN A 234 -12.42 -1.87 2.61
CA ASN A 234 -13.29 -0.72 2.40
C ASN A 234 -13.69 -0.04 3.73
N ALA A 235 -13.92 -0.84 4.78
CA ALA A 235 -14.19 -0.31 6.11
C ALA A 235 -12.99 0.44 6.70
N LEU A 236 -11.78 -0.10 6.52
CA LEU A 236 -10.53 0.54 6.94
C LEU A 236 -10.28 1.86 6.21
N GLU A 237 -10.66 1.96 4.92
CA GLU A 237 -10.60 3.23 4.18
C GLU A 237 -11.49 4.31 4.81
N GLY A 238 -12.61 3.95 5.45
CA GLY A 238 -13.46 4.87 6.20
C GLY A 238 -12.77 5.52 7.41
N TYR A 239 -11.68 4.94 7.92
CA TYR A 239 -10.84 5.56 8.96
C TYR A 239 -9.72 6.44 8.40
N ARG A 240 -9.52 6.44 7.09
CA ARG A 240 -8.56 7.31 6.42
C ARG A 240 -9.20 8.65 6.10
N TYR A 241 -9.05 9.59 7.00
CA TYR A 241 -9.62 10.94 6.86
C TYR A 241 -8.97 11.81 5.77
N GLU A 242 -7.91 11.33 5.15
CA GLU A 242 -7.17 12.04 4.11
C GLU A 242 -8.07 12.38 2.90
N HIS A 243 -8.90 11.44 2.43
CA HIS A 243 -9.84 11.71 1.33
C HIS A 243 -10.87 12.79 1.65
N GLN A 244 -11.38 12.82 2.88
CA GLN A 244 -12.34 13.85 3.31
C GLN A 244 -11.67 15.21 3.45
N PHE A 245 -10.46 15.22 3.99
CA PHE A 245 -9.65 16.42 4.05
C PHE A 245 -9.41 17.00 2.65
N ILE A 246 -9.02 16.16 1.69
CA ILE A 246 -8.78 16.58 0.30
C ILE A 246 -10.07 17.05 -0.36
N ALA A 247 -11.19 16.34 -0.20
CA ALA A 247 -12.49 16.75 -0.75
C ALA A 247 -12.95 18.09 -0.16
N GLY A 248 -12.73 18.30 1.15
CA GLY A 248 -12.99 19.58 1.81
C GLY A 248 -12.15 20.71 1.23
N ILE A 249 -10.85 20.48 1.01
CA ILE A 249 -9.98 21.46 0.37
C ILE A 249 -10.40 21.70 -1.07
N GLN A 250 -10.68 20.67 -1.86
CA GLN A 250 -11.09 20.82 -3.25
C GLN A 250 -12.32 21.70 -3.39
N SER A 251 -13.36 21.44 -2.59
CA SER A 251 -14.60 22.22 -2.62
C SER A 251 -14.38 23.68 -2.20
N ALA A 252 -13.61 23.89 -1.14
CA ALA A 252 -13.31 25.22 -0.61
C ALA A 252 -12.34 26.02 -1.49
N THR A 253 -11.51 25.37 -2.28
CA THR A 253 -10.51 25.99 -3.16
C THR A 253 -10.89 25.94 -4.64
N ALA A 254 -12.13 25.55 -4.98
CA ALA A 254 -12.60 25.45 -6.37
C ALA A 254 -12.41 26.76 -7.14
N TRP A 255 -12.58 27.90 -6.46
CA TRP A 255 -12.46 29.26 -6.97
C TRP A 255 -11.08 29.89 -6.80
N ILE A 256 -10.13 29.21 -6.11
CA ILE A 256 -8.75 29.68 -5.95
C ILE A 256 -7.92 29.24 -7.16
N GLN A 257 -7.15 30.16 -7.71
CA GLN A 257 -6.26 29.86 -8.84
C GLN A 257 -5.19 28.83 -8.42
N PRO A 258 -4.81 27.89 -9.28
CA PRO A 258 -3.86 26.81 -8.94
C PRO A 258 -2.49 27.33 -8.47
N ASP A 259 -2.00 28.46 -8.99
CA ASP A 259 -0.75 29.13 -8.59
C ASP A 259 -0.79 29.63 -7.14
N ARG A 260 -1.99 29.80 -6.56
CA ARG A 260 -2.24 30.21 -5.18
C ARG A 260 -2.57 29.06 -4.24
N ILE A 261 -2.46 27.82 -4.70
CA ILE A 261 -2.51 26.62 -3.89
C ILE A 261 -1.08 26.10 -3.75
N ALA A 262 -0.53 26.12 -2.54
CA ALA A 262 0.83 25.68 -2.28
C ALA A 262 0.84 24.41 -1.42
N LEU A 263 1.74 23.51 -1.76
CA LEU A 263 2.05 22.31 -0.98
C LEU A 263 3.44 22.46 -0.37
N LEU A 264 3.50 22.54 0.97
CA LEU A 264 4.76 22.64 1.71
C LEU A 264 5.27 21.25 2.09
N GLN A 265 6.50 20.94 1.72
CA GLN A 265 7.11 19.62 1.93
C GLN A 265 8.58 19.69 2.31
N LYS A 266 9.04 18.66 3.01
CA LYS A 266 10.44 18.51 3.42
C LYS A 266 11.12 17.41 2.58
N GLY A 267 11.36 17.65 1.31
CA GLY A 267 12.04 16.66 0.45
C GLY A 267 11.26 16.30 -0.80
N GLU A 268 10.94 15.01 -0.98
CA GLU A 268 10.18 14.55 -2.15
C GLU A 268 8.73 15.02 -2.10
N VAL A 269 8.18 15.25 -3.30
CA VAL A 269 6.79 15.68 -3.46
C VAL A 269 5.87 14.51 -3.11
N ASP A 270 4.88 14.75 -2.25
CA ASP A 270 3.80 13.80 -2.05
C ASP A 270 2.90 13.77 -3.29
N ALA A 271 3.27 12.89 -4.22
CA ALA A 271 2.56 12.73 -5.49
C ALA A 271 1.08 12.36 -5.29
N LYS A 272 0.74 11.69 -4.19
CA LYS A 272 -0.62 11.31 -3.84
C LYS A 272 -1.46 12.55 -3.53
N MET A 273 -0.93 13.47 -2.72
CA MET A 273 -1.61 14.73 -2.39
C MET A 273 -1.83 15.57 -3.65
N VAL A 274 -0.80 15.71 -4.49
CA VAL A 274 -0.90 16.46 -5.77
C VAL A 274 -1.94 15.84 -6.68
N PHE A 275 -1.94 14.52 -6.82
CA PHE A 275 -2.89 13.78 -7.65
C PHE A 275 -4.35 13.98 -7.17
N TYR A 276 -4.58 13.84 -5.87
CA TYR A 276 -5.93 13.98 -5.32
C TYR A 276 -6.45 15.42 -5.33
N LEU A 277 -5.58 16.43 -5.27
CA LEU A 277 -6.02 17.82 -5.44
C LEU A 277 -6.67 18.09 -6.80
N GLY A 278 -6.38 17.26 -7.81
CA GLY A 278 -7.10 17.21 -9.08
C GLY A 278 -7.10 18.51 -9.87
N LYS A 279 -6.12 19.40 -9.64
CA LYS A 279 -6.02 20.66 -10.37
C LYS A 279 -5.35 20.41 -11.72
N GLY A 280 -5.98 20.86 -12.79
CA GLY A 280 -5.46 20.72 -14.15
C GLY A 280 -4.17 21.52 -14.42
N SER A 281 -3.82 22.45 -13.54
CA SER A 281 -2.56 23.20 -13.55
C SER A 281 -1.71 22.82 -12.33
N PRO A 282 -0.37 22.89 -12.44
CA PRO A 282 0.51 22.54 -11.34
C PRO A 282 0.30 23.47 -10.15
N VAL A 283 0.13 22.88 -8.97
CA VAL A 283 0.14 23.61 -7.70
C VAL A 283 1.56 24.08 -7.37
N THR A 284 1.67 25.17 -6.59
CA THR A 284 2.98 25.67 -6.17
C THR A 284 3.61 24.72 -5.16
N LEU A 285 4.82 24.23 -5.47
CA LEU A 285 5.56 23.35 -4.57
C LEU A 285 6.55 24.19 -3.78
N LEU A 286 6.34 24.27 -2.46
CA LEU A 286 7.24 24.95 -1.54
C LEU A 286 8.06 23.87 -0.80
N ARG A 287 9.36 23.98 -0.85
CA ARG A 287 10.29 23.09 -0.16
C ARG A 287 10.90 23.80 1.03
N TYR A 288 10.98 23.10 2.15
CA TYR A 288 11.70 23.56 3.32
C TYR A 288 12.57 22.44 3.84
N LYS A 289 13.89 22.71 3.92
CA LYS A 289 14.86 21.78 4.51
C LYS A 289 15.54 22.43 5.70
N ASP A 290 15.38 21.80 6.86
CA ASP A 290 15.83 22.30 8.15
C ASP A 290 17.37 22.32 8.34
N LYS A 291 18.12 21.56 7.53
CA LYS A 291 19.58 21.40 7.65
C LYS A 291 20.21 21.07 6.30
N ASP A 292 20.06 21.94 5.31
CA ASP A 292 20.93 21.81 4.13
C ASP A 292 22.31 22.43 4.43
N LYS A 293 23.35 21.70 4.07
CA LYS A 293 24.73 22.22 4.11
C LYS A 293 24.94 23.35 3.09
N ASP A 294 23.94 23.60 2.24
CA ASP A 294 23.95 24.55 1.16
C ASP A 294 23.12 25.78 1.57
N VAL A 295 23.77 26.78 2.16
CA VAL A 295 23.17 28.01 2.70
C VAL A 295 22.38 28.78 1.62
N ASP A 296 22.82 28.71 0.36
CA ASP A 296 22.17 29.40 -0.75
C ASP A 296 20.82 28.77 -1.12
N LYS A 297 20.70 27.46 -1.11
CA LYS A 297 19.42 26.75 -1.33
C LYS A 297 18.42 27.02 -0.23
N GLN A 298 18.87 27.00 1.03
CA GLN A 298 18.02 27.29 2.18
C GLN A 298 17.48 28.72 2.14
N SER A 299 18.29 29.68 1.71
CA SER A 299 17.86 31.08 1.55
C SER A 299 16.88 31.27 0.40
N GLY A 300 17.00 30.48 -0.68
CA GLY A 300 16.09 30.45 -1.81
C GLY A 300 14.71 29.89 -1.45
N ASP A 301 14.69 28.75 -0.77
CA ASP A 301 13.46 28.10 -0.31
C ASP A 301 12.70 29.00 0.69
N LYS A 302 13.38 29.64 1.63
CA LYS A 302 12.79 30.61 2.58
C LYS A 302 12.16 31.80 1.85
N ARG A 303 12.86 32.37 0.86
CA ARG A 303 12.33 33.49 0.05
C ARG A 303 11.08 33.14 -0.72
N ALA A 304 11.04 31.93 -1.31
CA ALA A 304 9.86 31.43 -2.02
C ALA A 304 8.65 31.26 -1.09
N ILE A 305 8.86 30.72 0.12
CA ILE A 305 7.82 30.59 1.13
C ILE A 305 7.31 31.97 1.56
N MET A 306 8.21 32.89 1.89
CA MET A 306 7.85 34.26 2.29
C MET A 306 7.08 34.98 1.19
N SER A 307 7.53 34.93 -0.06
CA SER A 307 6.86 35.55 -1.20
C SER A 307 5.44 35.01 -1.40
N PHE A 308 5.25 33.68 -1.21
CA PHE A 308 3.93 33.09 -1.29
C PHE A 308 3.01 33.55 -0.15
N LEU A 309 3.51 33.59 1.09
CA LEU A 309 2.74 33.96 2.28
C LEU A 309 2.39 35.45 2.32
N GLN A 310 3.28 36.33 1.85
CA GLN A 310 3.08 37.79 1.86
C GLN A 310 2.24 38.33 0.72
N SER A 311 1.83 37.47 -0.22
CA SER A 311 1.00 37.90 -1.34
C SER A 311 -0.39 38.33 -0.87
N ASP A 312 -0.87 39.48 -1.34
CA ASP A 312 -2.21 40.03 -1.02
C ASP A 312 -3.36 39.19 -1.63
N ARG A 313 -3.05 38.27 -2.52
CA ARG A 313 -4.05 37.40 -3.15
C ARG A 313 -4.40 36.25 -2.22
N LEU A 314 -5.68 35.89 -2.19
CA LEU A 314 -6.15 34.72 -1.48
C LEU A 314 -5.40 33.46 -1.91
N GLY A 315 -5.03 32.64 -0.96
CA GLY A 315 -4.30 31.41 -1.22
C GLY A 315 -4.54 30.37 -0.15
N VAL A 316 -4.05 29.16 -0.40
CA VAL A 316 -4.07 28.06 0.55
C VAL A 316 -2.69 27.43 0.63
N LEU A 317 -2.20 27.28 1.85
CA LEU A 317 -1.02 26.48 2.16
C LEU A 317 -1.48 25.12 2.70
N ILE A 318 -1.09 24.03 2.05
CA ILE A 318 -1.36 22.66 2.47
C ILE A 318 -0.05 22.07 2.98
N ALA A 319 -0.03 21.59 4.22
CA ALA A 319 1.18 21.03 4.83
C ALA A 319 0.86 20.03 5.93
N GLN A 320 1.80 19.16 6.27
CA GLN A 320 1.75 18.45 7.54
C GLN A 320 2.06 19.43 8.68
N LYS A 321 1.34 19.29 9.81
CA LYS A 321 1.47 20.19 10.97
C LYS A 321 2.92 20.31 11.45
N ARG A 322 3.66 19.18 11.47
CA ARG A 322 5.08 19.16 11.84
C ARG A 322 5.97 20.06 10.97
N TYR A 323 5.63 20.22 9.70
CA TYR A 323 6.42 21.09 8.79
C TYR A 323 6.13 22.56 9.03
N VAL A 324 4.87 22.88 9.35
CA VAL A 324 4.50 24.24 9.74
C VAL A 324 5.12 24.64 11.09
N ALA A 325 5.12 23.72 12.06
CA ALA A 325 5.77 23.94 13.35
C ALA A 325 7.31 24.13 13.25
N ALA A 326 7.92 23.56 12.20
CA ALA A 326 9.36 23.69 11.94
C ALA A 326 9.72 24.94 11.11
N LEU A 327 8.74 25.71 10.64
CA LEU A 327 9.02 26.94 9.88
C LEU A 327 9.71 28.01 10.77
N PRO A 328 10.59 28.84 10.17
CA PRO A 328 11.13 30.01 10.86
C PRO A 328 10.03 30.90 11.42
N ALA A 329 10.26 31.53 12.57
CA ALA A 329 9.29 32.41 13.23
C ALA A 329 8.72 33.49 12.28
N GLU A 330 9.56 34.04 11.41
CA GLU A 330 9.18 35.06 10.41
C GLU A 330 8.12 34.54 9.42
N CYS A 331 8.14 33.23 9.07
CA CYS A 331 7.16 32.61 8.19
C CYS A 331 5.91 32.15 8.97
N SER A 332 6.10 31.60 10.17
CA SER A 332 5.00 31.08 10.97
C SER A 332 4.06 32.17 11.48
N HIS A 333 4.56 33.40 11.73
CA HIS A 333 3.72 34.56 12.10
C HIS A 333 2.76 35.00 11.00
N LEU A 334 3.03 34.66 9.75
CA LEU A 334 2.15 35.01 8.61
C LEU A 334 1.02 34.02 8.43
N LEU A 335 1.05 32.88 9.16
CA LEU A 335 0.03 31.84 9.10
C LEU A 335 -0.98 32.03 10.24
N PRO A 336 -2.27 31.76 9.99
CA PRO A 336 -3.25 31.61 11.07
C PRO A 336 -2.79 30.55 12.07
N ALA A 337 -3.04 30.79 13.36
CA ALA A 337 -2.63 29.88 14.44
C ALA A 337 -3.20 28.45 14.26
N THR A 338 -4.40 28.37 13.70
CA THR A 338 -5.09 27.09 13.44
C THR A 338 -5.34 26.94 11.93
N PRO A 339 -5.20 25.71 11.38
CA PRO A 339 -5.59 25.45 10.01
C PRO A 339 -7.10 25.60 9.83
N ALA A 340 -7.54 26.14 8.69
CA ALA A 340 -8.95 26.23 8.32
C ALA A 340 -9.53 24.86 7.96
N PHE A 341 -8.69 23.97 7.46
CA PHE A 341 -9.00 22.57 7.15
C PHE A 341 -8.01 21.68 7.88
N GLU A 342 -8.49 20.64 8.49
CA GLU A 342 -7.65 19.73 9.26
C GLU A 342 -8.04 18.28 8.97
N GLU A 343 -7.04 17.46 8.68
CA GLU A 343 -7.21 16.01 8.65
C GLU A 343 -7.47 15.51 10.07
N LYS A 344 -8.63 14.86 10.28
CA LYS A 344 -9.02 14.38 11.61
C LYS A 344 -8.04 13.31 12.11
N SER A 345 -7.67 13.41 13.36
CA SER A 345 -6.89 12.37 14.07
C SER A 345 -7.78 11.27 14.63
N LEU A 346 -7.25 10.06 14.74
CA LEU A 346 -7.92 8.98 15.45
C LEU A 346 -7.87 9.22 16.96
N PRO A 347 -8.89 8.76 17.73
CA PRO A 347 -8.96 9.02 19.17
C PRO A 347 -7.76 8.52 19.98
N PHE A 348 -7.10 7.47 19.48
CA PHE A 348 -5.96 6.78 20.13
C PHE A 348 -4.62 7.05 19.46
N GLU A 349 -4.55 8.04 18.57
CA GLU A 349 -3.28 8.41 17.94
C GLU A 349 -2.34 9.08 18.93
N SER A 350 -1.04 8.73 18.79
CA SER A 350 0.01 9.43 19.51
C SER A 350 0.14 10.89 19.06
N GLU A 351 0.68 11.76 19.92
CA GLU A 351 0.92 13.16 19.55
C GLU A 351 1.84 13.28 18.34
N GLN A 352 2.83 12.41 18.22
CA GLN A 352 3.72 12.38 17.05
C GLN A 352 2.95 12.09 15.76
N SER A 353 2.03 11.13 15.76
CA SER A 353 1.19 10.83 14.59
C SER A 353 0.24 11.97 14.26
N ARG A 354 -0.28 12.68 15.27
CA ARG A 354 -1.12 13.87 15.04
C ARG A 354 -0.38 15.00 14.35
N GLN A 355 0.91 15.17 14.64
CA GLN A 355 1.77 16.14 13.97
C GLN A 355 2.07 15.78 12.50
N GLU A 356 1.90 14.52 12.11
CA GLU A 356 2.02 14.06 10.72
C GLU A 356 0.76 14.28 9.89
N ARG A 357 -0.36 14.66 10.52
CA ARG A 357 -1.62 14.96 9.83
C ARG A 357 -1.53 16.26 9.03
N TRP A 358 -2.30 16.28 7.96
CA TRP A 358 -2.37 17.41 7.05
C TRP A 358 -3.24 18.54 7.60
N GLY A 359 -2.84 19.76 7.32
CA GLY A 359 -3.60 20.99 7.55
C GLY A 359 -3.64 21.84 6.30
N GLY A 360 -4.68 22.61 6.15
CA GLY A 360 -4.84 23.63 5.11
C GLY A 360 -5.03 25.00 5.75
N TRP A 361 -4.11 25.93 5.51
CA TRP A 361 -4.15 27.30 6.03
C TRP A 361 -4.62 28.24 4.95
N LEU A 362 -5.74 28.93 5.19
CA LEU A 362 -6.22 29.99 4.30
C LEU A 362 -5.43 31.27 4.56
N LEU A 363 -4.93 31.87 3.50
CA LEU A 363 -4.16 33.11 3.52
C LEU A 363 -5.05 34.26 3.02
N ASN A 364 -4.99 35.41 3.69
CA ASN A 364 -5.72 36.63 3.30
C ASN A 364 -7.24 36.49 3.12
N SER A 365 -7.88 35.71 3.97
CA SER A 365 -9.34 35.50 3.96
C SER A 365 -10.14 36.71 4.45
N GLN A 366 -9.49 37.78 4.96
CA GLN A 366 -10.19 38.89 5.58
C GLN A 366 -10.92 39.82 4.58
N ASN A 367 -10.64 39.73 3.28
CA ASN A 367 -11.24 40.58 2.26
C ASN A 367 -12.35 39.97 1.41
N THR A 368 -12.70 38.71 1.63
CA THR A 368 -13.75 38.06 0.86
C THR A 368 -14.59 37.15 1.74
N THR A 369 -15.59 37.75 2.36
CA THR A 369 -16.74 37.00 2.89
C THR A 369 -17.90 37.09 1.88
N PRO A 370 -18.03 36.17 0.93
CA PRO A 370 -19.33 35.79 0.46
C PRO A 370 -19.81 34.65 1.37
N GLY A 371 -20.78 34.98 2.22
CA GLY A 371 -21.66 34.11 2.99
C GLY A 371 -21.47 32.58 2.87
N ILE A 372 -20.46 32.03 3.55
CA ILE A 372 -20.53 30.62 3.95
C ILE A 372 -21.43 30.61 5.18
N GLY A 373 -22.74 30.59 4.90
CA GLY A 373 -23.76 30.40 5.91
C GLY A 373 -23.48 29.16 6.72
N ASP A 374 -23.49 29.39 7.99
CA ASP A 374 -23.50 28.42 9.08
C ASP A 374 -24.53 27.31 8.82
N LYS A 375 -24.10 26.20 8.19
CA LYS A 375 -24.87 24.97 8.06
C LYS A 375 -24.33 23.90 8.98
N THR A 376 -24.00 24.29 10.20
CA THR A 376 -23.75 23.33 11.29
C THR A 376 -24.75 23.54 12.40
N THR A 377 -26.04 23.26 12.14
CA THR A 377 -26.99 22.96 13.22
C THR A 377 -28.09 22.05 12.67
N ASN A 378 -28.30 20.97 13.41
CA ASN A 378 -29.43 20.07 13.36
C ASN A 378 -29.39 18.93 12.33
N GLU A 379 -28.75 17.82 12.72
CA GLU A 379 -29.45 16.54 12.66
C GLU A 379 -29.10 15.74 13.92
N LYS A 380 -30.17 15.53 14.69
CA LYS A 380 -30.21 14.64 15.86
C LYS A 380 -30.13 13.17 15.44
#